data_725584b12be58a993cb77dd64ad07a8f
#
_entry.id   725584b12be58a993cb77dd64ad07a8f
#
_cell.length_a   1.000
_cell.length_b   1.000
_cell.length_c   1.000
_cell.angle_alpha   90.00
_cell.angle_beta   90.00
_cell.angle_gamma   90.00
#
_symmetry.space_group_name_H-M   'P 1'
#
loop_
_entity.id
_entity.type
_entity.pdbx_description
1 polymer ?
#
loop_
_entity_poly.entity_id
_entity_poly.type
_entity_poly.pdbx_seq_one_letter_code
_entity_poly.pdbx_strand_id
1 'polypeptide(L)'
;MKSSALFSTLLLALFLSLFAACSDDSSSSPTGAGDAVESSVSQDGKSSATSKNESSSSSESTVSSSSANSSSATSSSEASATKPRGKTLVAYFSRTGNTKPLAEYAAEYLGATLFEITAKVPYTDEDIAYYTDCRADREQKDESARPEIATVVENMDEYDTVIIAHPIWHGIAPRIISTFLESYDFSGKTLLTFCTSASSPLGQSAKLLQELTPNSIWLESKRFAIGTSREEIEKWLEDVL
;
A
#
# COMPACT_ATOMS: atom_id res chain seq x y z
N MET A 1 47.88 21.95 29.58
CA MET A 1 47.94 21.77 31.05
C MET A 1 46.56 21.34 31.53
N LYS A 2 46.50 20.15 32.14
CA LYS A 2 45.46 19.58 33.05
C LYS A 2 44.07 19.39 32.45
N SER A 3 43.56 18.17 32.06
CA SER A 3 43.41 16.91 32.84
C SER A 3 42.31 16.98 33.86
N SER A 4 41.27 16.13 33.63
CA SER A 4 40.46 15.33 34.56
C SER A 4 39.19 14.94 33.83
N ALA A 5 38.93 13.75 33.41
CA ALA A 5 38.91 12.39 33.96
C ALA A 5 37.83 12.12 35.00
N LEU A 6 36.97 11.13 34.65
CA LEU A 6 36.28 10.13 35.46
C LEU A 6 35.08 10.58 36.34
N PHE A 7 33.91 10.01 36.11
CA PHE A 7 33.35 9.01 37.02
C PHE A 7 32.23 8.19 36.34
N SER A 8 32.53 6.99 36.13
CA SER A 8 31.76 5.76 36.05
C SER A 8 31.00 5.49 37.34
N THR A 9 29.77 5.04 37.23
CA THR A 9 29.15 4.08 38.20
C THR A 9 27.89 3.51 37.55
N LEU A 10 27.98 2.35 37.07
CA LEU A 10 27.43 1.04 37.34
C LEU A 10 26.31 1.05 38.41
N LEU A 11 25.06 0.80 37.98
CA LEU A 11 24.04 0.25 38.88
C LEU A 11 23.32 -0.90 38.16
N LEU A 12 23.86 -2.11 38.46
CA LEU A 12 23.28 -3.41 38.24
C LEU A 12 22.25 -3.64 39.35
N ALA A 13 20.96 -3.73 39.00
CA ALA A 13 19.94 -4.22 39.94
C ALA A 13 19.28 -5.46 39.34
N LEU A 14 19.73 -6.55 39.88
CA LEU A 14 19.22 -7.90 39.87
C LEU A 14 17.81 -7.95 40.46
N PHE A 15 16.80 -8.37 39.74
CA PHE A 15 15.57 -8.91 40.30
C PHE A 15 15.35 -10.34 39.83
N LEU A 16 15.70 -11.22 40.73
CA LEU A 16 15.42 -12.66 40.74
C LEU A 16 14.21 -12.91 41.60
N SER A 17 13.45 -13.91 41.26
CA SER A 17 12.40 -14.64 42.01
C SER A 17 10.97 -14.19 41.70
N LEU A 18 9.98 -15.06 41.50
CA LEU A 18 9.76 -16.37 42.10
C LEU A 18 8.81 -17.19 41.21
N PHE A 19 9.12 -18.46 41.08
CA PHE A 19 8.23 -19.51 40.60
C PHE A 19 7.09 -19.73 41.61
N ALA A 20 5.89 -19.94 41.12
CA ALA A 20 4.91 -20.78 41.78
C ALA A 20 4.17 -21.60 40.75
N ALA A 21 4.48 -22.86 40.74
CA ALA A 21 3.74 -23.92 40.09
C ALA A 21 2.50 -24.25 40.92
N CYS A 22 1.38 -24.50 40.26
CA CYS A 22 0.33 -25.38 40.77
C CYS A 22 -0.18 -26.21 39.58
N SER A 23 0.15 -27.48 39.68
CA SER A 23 -0.51 -28.59 39.00
C SER A 23 -1.80 -28.95 39.72
N ASP A 24 -2.70 -29.55 38.98
CA ASP A 24 -3.62 -30.68 39.27
C ASP A 24 -4.92 -30.43 38.54
N ASP A 25 -5.29 -31.25 37.66
CA ASP A 25 -5.62 -32.67 37.49
C ASP A 25 -7.13 -32.88 37.42
N SER A 26 -7.50 -33.86 36.64
CA SER A 26 -8.77 -34.63 36.57
C SER A 26 -9.82 -34.25 35.53
N SER A 27 -9.73 -34.92 34.40
CA SER A 27 -10.56 -36.04 33.90
C SER A 27 -12.09 -35.95 34.08
N SER A 28 -12.78 -35.98 32.97
CA SER A 28 -13.78 -37.07 32.64
C SER A 28 -14.51 -36.75 31.35
N SER A 29 -14.40 -37.65 30.39
CA SER A 29 -15.44 -37.88 29.39
C SER A 29 -16.57 -38.67 30.03
N PRO A 30 -17.81 -38.60 29.49
CA PRO A 30 -18.22 -39.75 28.70
C PRO A 30 -19.10 -39.45 27.45
N THR A 31 -18.83 -40.22 26.42
CA THR A 31 -19.73 -40.91 25.49
C THR A 31 -21.23 -40.61 25.53
N GLY A 32 -21.78 -40.37 24.34
CA GLY A 32 -23.17 -40.48 24.03
C GLY A 32 -23.41 -40.50 22.51
N ALA A 33 -23.68 -41.67 22.00
CA ALA A 33 -23.92 -42.02 20.61
C ALA A 33 -25.38 -41.78 20.20
N GLY A 34 -25.60 -41.80 18.86
CA GLY A 34 -26.92 -41.93 18.21
C GLY A 34 -27.34 -40.64 17.51
N ASP A 35 -27.86 -40.61 16.31
CA ASP A 35 -28.16 -41.62 15.30
C ASP A 35 -28.33 -40.90 13.97
N ALA A 36 -28.11 -41.63 12.90
CA ALA A 36 -28.29 -41.24 11.53
C ALA A 36 -29.79 -41.14 11.16
N VAL A 37 -30.13 -40.22 10.25
CA VAL A 37 -31.19 -40.48 9.25
C VAL A 37 -30.82 -39.84 7.91
N GLU A 38 -30.72 -40.69 6.95
CA GLU A 38 -30.69 -40.49 5.50
C GLU A 38 -32.03 -40.00 4.96
N SER A 39 -32.04 -39.30 3.85
CA SER A 39 -32.92 -39.39 2.67
C SER A 39 -32.63 -38.16 1.78
N SER A 40 -31.96 -38.28 0.69
CA SER A 40 -32.25 -38.85 -0.64
C SER A 40 -33.25 -38.07 -1.51
N VAL A 41 -32.74 -37.77 -2.76
CA VAL A 41 -33.46 -37.82 -4.08
C VAL A 41 -34.26 -36.57 -4.44
N SER A 42 -34.16 -35.96 -5.58
CA SER A 42 -33.73 -36.13 -6.95
C SER A 42 -34.17 -34.93 -7.81
N GLN A 43 -33.40 -34.71 -8.86
CA GLN A 43 -33.82 -34.47 -10.27
C GLN A 43 -34.76 -33.30 -10.59
N ASP A 44 -34.56 -32.55 -11.57
CA ASP A 44 -34.21 -32.47 -12.98
C ASP A 44 -34.88 -31.21 -13.56
N GLY A 45 -34.27 -30.60 -14.57
CA GLY A 45 -34.99 -29.55 -15.31
C GLY A 45 -34.09 -28.77 -16.28
N LYS A 46 -33.74 -29.39 -17.33
CA LYS A 46 -33.21 -29.01 -18.63
C LYS A 46 -34.14 -28.08 -19.42
N SER A 47 -33.63 -27.03 -20.07
CA SER A 47 -33.94 -26.55 -21.45
C SER A 47 -33.23 -25.22 -21.68
N SER A 48 -32.30 -25.11 -22.50
CA SER A 48 -32.16 -24.84 -23.93
C SER A 48 -33.10 -23.76 -24.51
N ALA A 49 -32.51 -22.68 -25.00
CA ALA A 49 -32.81 -22.13 -26.31
C ALA A 49 -31.81 -21.03 -26.74
N THR A 50 -31.22 -21.32 -27.84
CA THR A 50 -30.43 -20.54 -28.78
C THR A 50 -31.25 -19.41 -29.39
N SER A 51 -30.62 -18.23 -29.61
CA SER A 51 -30.92 -17.43 -30.81
C SER A 51 -29.72 -16.57 -31.17
N LYS A 52 -29.20 -16.88 -32.33
CA LYS A 52 -28.35 -16.05 -33.18
C LYS A 52 -29.16 -14.88 -33.73
N ASN A 53 -28.56 -13.72 -33.91
CA ASN A 53 -28.76 -12.97 -35.13
C ASN A 53 -27.52 -12.11 -35.45
N GLU A 54 -27.01 -12.32 -36.64
CA GLU A 54 -26.04 -11.54 -37.38
C GLU A 54 -26.74 -10.41 -38.15
N SER A 55 -26.04 -9.31 -38.37
CA SER A 55 -25.88 -8.54 -39.63
C SER A 55 -25.31 -7.17 -39.32
N SER A 56 -24.11 -6.89 -39.66
CA SER A 56 -23.49 -6.31 -40.85
C SER A 56 -24.14 -5.02 -41.41
N SER A 57 -23.38 -3.92 -41.44
CA SER A 57 -22.90 -3.18 -42.61
C SER A 57 -22.29 -1.83 -42.23
N SER A 58 -21.06 -1.66 -42.48
CA SER A 58 -20.27 -0.73 -43.31
C SER A 58 -20.96 0.56 -43.81
N SER A 59 -20.30 1.71 -43.59
CA SER A 59 -20.00 2.72 -44.65
C SER A 59 -18.96 3.74 -44.19
N GLU A 60 -17.99 3.88 -45.04
CA GLU A 60 -16.99 4.94 -45.13
C GLU A 60 -17.58 6.33 -45.43
N SER A 61 -16.85 7.34 -45.10
CA SER A 61 -16.28 8.42 -45.95
C SER A 61 -15.95 9.66 -45.15
N THR A 62 -14.73 10.01 -45.14
CA THR A 62 -13.91 11.00 -45.86
C THR A 62 -13.96 12.44 -45.40
N VAL A 63 -12.75 12.86 -45.01
CA VAL A 63 -11.97 14.12 -45.23
C VAL A 63 -12.64 15.48 -45.14
N SER A 64 -12.06 16.39 -44.38
CA SER A 64 -11.30 17.60 -44.77
C SER A 64 -11.11 18.55 -43.60
N SER A 65 -9.90 18.77 -43.21
CA SER A 65 -8.99 19.92 -43.34
C SER A 65 -9.49 21.34 -42.92
N SER A 66 -8.58 21.94 -42.14
CA SER A 66 -8.14 23.33 -42.06
C SER A 66 -8.95 24.28 -41.19
N SER A 67 -8.42 24.97 -40.23
CA SER A 67 -7.47 26.07 -40.25
C SER A 67 -7.42 26.76 -38.88
N ALA A 68 -6.29 27.26 -38.59
CA ALA A 68 -5.92 28.10 -37.46
C ALA A 68 -6.87 29.29 -37.21
N ASN A 69 -6.99 29.64 -35.94
CA ASN A 69 -6.94 31.05 -35.58
C ASN A 69 -6.43 31.25 -34.16
N SER A 70 -5.39 32.07 -34.07
CA SER A 70 -4.84 32.66 -32.87
C SER A 70 -5.81 33.67 -32.29
N SER A 71 -5.91 33.75 -30.96
CA SER A 71 -5.69 35.02 -30.26
C SER A 71 -6.07 34.96 -28.78
N SER A 72 -5.08 35.42 -28.04
CA SER A 72 -5.12 36.37 -26.93
C SER A 72 -5.53 35.88 -25.54
N ALA A 73 -4.53 35.93 -24.77
CA ALA A 73 -4.40 36.06 -23.33
C ALA A 73 -5.56 36.73 -22.62
N THR A 74 -5.98 36.08 -21.56
CA THR A 74 -6.50 36.78 -20.38
C THR A 74 -5.82 36.15 -19.17
N SER A 75 -4.92 36.89 -18.57
CA SER A 75 -4.26 36.55 -17.32
C SER A 75 -5.26 36.63 -16.19
N SER A 76 -5.66 35.49 -15.66
CA SER A 76 -6.16 35.39 -14.30
C SER A 76 -5.05 34.73 -13.48
N SER A 77 -4.51 35.52 -12.55
CA SER A 77 -3.57 35.07 -11.56
C SER A 77 -4.26 34.08 -10.62
N GLU A 78 -4.16 32.80 -10.95
CA GLU A 78 -4.39 31.75 -9.99
C GLU A 78 -3.12 31.56 -9.19
N ALA A 79 -3.27 31.51 -7.87
CA ALA A 79 -2.21 31.17 -6.95
C ALA A 79 -1.65 29.80 -7.38
N SER A 80 -0.47 29.82 -7.98
CA SER A 80 0.23 28.63 -8.44
C SER A 80 0.67 27.86 -7.21
N ALA A 81 -0.06 26.82 -6.85
CA ALA A 81 0.51 25.73 -6.07
C ALA A 81 1.83 25.33 -6.74
N THR A 82 2.90 25.29 -5.99
CA THR A 82 4.23 25.02 -6.54
C THR A 82 4.30 23.54 -6.88
N LYS A 83 3.87 23.21 -8.11
CA LYS A 83 3.97 21.86 -8.64
C LYS A 83 5.42 21.38 -8.55
N PRO A 84 5.69 20.12 -8.14
CA PRO A 84 7.05 19.59 -8.03
C PRO A 84 7.83 19.87 -9.32
N ARG A 85 9.07 20.34 -9.17
CA ARG A 85 9.96 20.50 -10.31
C ARG A 85 10.48 19.12 -10.69
N GLY A 86 10.18 18.68 -11.92
CA GLY A 86 10.62 17.40 -12.45
C GLY A 86 9.50 16.36 -12.54
N LYS A 87 9.86 15.14 -12.94
CA LYS A 87 8.90 14.03 -13.07
C LYS A 87 8.54 13.46 -11.71
N THR A 88 7.26 13.21 -11.52
CA THR A 88 6.73 12.56 -10.30
C THR A 88 6.21 11.17 -10.62
N LEU A 89 6.53 10.21 -9.76
CA LEU A 89 6.00 8.86 -9.74
C LEU A 89 5.08 8.70 -8.53
N VAL A 90 3.90 8.14 -8.72
CA VAL A 90 3.05 7.63 -7.65
C VAL A 90 3.08 6.11 -7.71
N ALA A 91 3.87 5.50 -6.83
CA ALA A 91 3.96 4.06 -6.69
C ALA A 91 3.03 3.59 -5.58
N TYR A 92 2.14 2.62 -5.86
CA TYR A 92 1.20 2.16 -4.86
C TYR A 92 1.09 0.64 -4.78
N PHE A 93 0.78 0.15 -3.58
CA PHE A 93 0.37 -1.22 -3.33
C PHE A 93 -1.04 -1.24 -2.74
N SER A 94 -1.95 -2.02 -3.34
CA SER A 94 -3.35 -2.07 -2.91
C SER A 94 -3.97 -3.44 -3.13
N ARG A 95 -3.99 -4.31 -2.08
CA ARG A 95 -4.56 -5.65 -2.20
C ARG A 95 -6.10 -5.65 -2.20
N THR A 96 -6.72 -4.80 -1.39
CA THR A 96 -8.18 -4.74 -1.21
C THR A 96 -8.83 -3.57 -1.94
N GLY A 97 -8.07 -2.84 -2.77
CA GLY A 97 -8.58 -1.72 -3.56
C GLY A 97 -8.73 -0.40 -2.79
N ASN A 98 -8.43 -0.34 -1.48
CA ASN A 98 -8.65 0.88 -0.70
C ASN A 98 -7.60 1.98 -0.92
N THR A 99 -6.35 1.61 -1.23
CA THR A 99 -5.27 2.58 -1.47
C THR A 99 -5.29 3.11 -2.90
N LYS A 100 -5.70 2.28 -3.86
CA LYS A 100 -5.68 2.58 -5.29
C LYS A 100 -6.37 3.89 -5.66
N PRO A 101 -7.62 4.18 -5.25
CA PRO A 101 -8.30 5.42 -5.64
C PRO A 101 -7.54 6.67 -5.21
N LEU A 102 -6.93 6.66 -4.01
CA LEU A 102 -6.16 7.81 -3.53
C LEU A 102 -4.87 7.98 -4.33
N ALA A 103 -4.23 6.88 -4.73
CA ALA A 103 -3.06 6.93 -5.59
C ALA A 103 -3.40 7.48 -6.99
N GLU A 104 -4.54 7.09 -7.54
CA GLU A 104 -5.08 7.62 -8.79
C GLU A 104 -5.35 9.12 -8.70
N TYR A 105 -6.03 9.59 -7.63
CA TYR A 105 -6.28 11.02 -7.40
C TYR A 105 -4.99 11.82 -7.28
N ALA A 106 -3.99 11.29 -6.54
CA ALA A 106 -2.69 11.93 -6.41
C ALA A 106 -1.96 12.03 -7.76
N ALA A 107 -1.98 10.95 -8.55
CA ALA A 107 -1.33 10.93 -9.86
C ALA A 107 -1.99 11.88 -10.85
N GLU A 108 -3.32 11.91 -10.89
CA GLU A 108 -4.08 12.84 -11.75
C GLU A 108 -3.83 14.30 -11.36
N TYR A 109 -3.90 14.63 -10.07
CA TYR A 109 -3.68 15.99 -9.57
C TYR A 109 -2.29 16.53 -9.93
N LEU A 110 -1.27 15.70 -9.77
CA LEU A 110 0.12 16.09 -10.04
C LEU A 110 0.51 15.94 -11.51
N GLY A 111 -0.29 15.26 -12.34
CA GLY A 111 0.09 14.82 -13.67
C GLY A 111 1.26 13.85 -13.61
N ALA A 112 1.29 12.99 -12.59
CA ALA A 112 2.34 12.04 -12.30
C ALA A 112 2.13 10.70 -12.99
N THR A 113 3.22 9.93 -13.15
CA THR A 113 3.12 8.54 -13.59
C THR A 113 2.57 7.69 -12.45
N LEU A 114 1.53 6.91 -12.71
CA LEU A 114 0.98 5.96 -11.76
C LEU A 114 1.61 4.58 -11.97
N PHE A 115 2.07 3.94 -10.90
CA PHE A 115 2.69 2.63 -10.93
C PHE A 115 2.15 1.70 -9.84
N GLU A 116 1.65 0.54 -10.23
CA GLU A 116 1.19 -0.47 -9.28
C GLU A 116 2.31 -1.43 -8.91
N ILE A 117 2.64 -1.48 -7.62
CA ILE A 117 3.54 -2.48 -7.06
C ILE A 117 2.76 -3.78 -6.94
N THR A 118 3.09 -4.76 -7.77
CA THR A 118 2.40 -6.05 -7.81
C THR A 118 3.29 -7.15 -7.26
N ALA A 119 2.79 -7.90 -6.29
CA ALA A 119 3.50 -9.06 -5.77
C ALA A 119 3.60 -10.17 -6.82
N LYS A 120 4.77 -10.79 -6.98
CA LYS A 120 5.00 -11.91 -7.91
C LYS A 120 4.12 -13.11 -7.56
N VAL A 121 3.94 -13.36 -6.26
CA VAL A 121 2.95 -14.29 -5.74
C VAL A 121 1.82 -13.45 -5.13
N PRO A 122 0.66 -13.31 -5.80
CA PRO A 122 -0.43 -12.51 -5.31
C PRO A 122 -0.88 -12.94 -3.91
N TYR A 123 -1.28 -11.97 -3.09
CA TYR A 123 -1.86 -12.26 -1.79
C TYR A 123 -3.32 -12.70 -1.95
N THR A 124 -3.69 -13.81 -1.35
CA THR A 124 -5.09 -14.27 -1.25
C THR A 124 -5.79 -13.60 -0.08
N ASP A 125 -7.09 -13.86 0.10
CA ASP A 125 -7.83 -13.35 1.27
C ASP A 125 -7.34 -14.02 2.55
N GLU A 126 -6.95 -15.29 2.47
CA GLU A 126 -6.36 -16.04 3.58
C GLU A 126 -4.97 -15.50 3.96
N ASP A 127 -4.18 -15.04 2.98
CA ASP A 127 -2.86 -14.46 3.21
C ASP A 127 -2.90 -13.15 3.99
N ILE A 128 -4.02 -12.43 3.98
CA ILE A 128 -4.22 -11.16 4.67
C ILE A 128 -5.25 -11.22 5.79
N ALA A 129 -5.72 -12.42 6.15
CA ALA A 129 -6.71 -12.60 7.19
C ALA A 129 -6.18 -12.11 8.55
N TYR A 130 -6.89 -11.14 9.13
CA TYR A 130 -6.48 -10.54 10.39
C TYR A 130 -6.68 -11.51 11.56
N TYR A 131 -5.81 -11.47 12.58
CA TYR A 131 -5.81 -12.36 13.76
C TYR A 131 -5.47 -13.83 13.50
N THR A 132 -4.86 -14.16 12.37
CA THR A 132 -4.38 -15.52 12.08
C THR A 132 -2.88 -15.49 11.84
N ASP A 133 -2.20 -16.64 11.94
CA ASP A 133 -0.82 -16.79 11.47
C ASP A 133 -0.81 -16.88 9.93
N CYS A 134 -1.28 -15.81 9.29
CA CYS A 134 -1.33 -15.70 7.84
C CYS A 134 0.02 -15.27 7.27
N ARG A 135 0.15 -15.30 5.95
CA ARG A 135 1.36 -14.89 5.25
C ARG A 135 1.75 -13.45 5.59
N ALA A 136 0.80 -12.51 5.54
CA ALA A 136 1.06 -11.11 5.86
C ALA A 136 1.54 -10.94 7.31
N ASP A 137 0.96 -11.66 8.29
CA ASP A 137 1.40 -11.62 9.69
C ASP A 137 2.84 -12.10 9.85
N ARG A 138 3.19 -13.23 9.21
CA ARG A 138 4.57 -13.77 9.23
C ARG A 138 5.56 -12.82 8.59
N GLU A 139 5.23 -12.28 7.40
CA GLU A 139 6.07 -11.29 6.72
C GLU A 139 6.29 -10.03 7.56
N GLN A 140 5.25 -9.54 8.24
CA GLN A 140 5.36 -8.32 9.07
C GLN A 140 6.21 -8.54 10.34
N LYS A 141 6.20 -9.75 10.92
CA LYS A 141 7.05 -10.13 12.05
C LYS A 141 8.51 -10.34 11.67
N ASP A 142 8.79 -10.67 10.44
CA ASP A 142 10.14 -10.84 9.89
C ASP A 142 10.64 -9.54 9.26
N GLU A 143 11.54 -8.85 9.92
CA GLU A 143 12.12 -7.60 9.42
C GLU A 143 12.93 -7.79 8.13
N SER A 144 13.41 -9.00 7.87
CA SER A 144 14.17 -9.38 6.67
C SER A 144 13.30 -9.81 5.50
N ALA A 145 11.98 -9.99 5.71
CA ALA A 145 11.08 -10.42 4.66
C ALA A 145 11.04 -9.41 3.50
N ARG A 146 11.27 -9.93 2.30
CA ARG A 146 11.24 -9.16 1.03
C ARG A 146 10.43 -9.91 -0.01
N PRO A 147 9.08 -9.79 0.02
CA PRO A 147 8.23 -10.39 -0.99
C PRO A 147 8.62 -9.91 -2.40
N GLU A 148 8.78 -10.84 -3.33
CA GLU A 148 9.18 -10.50 -4.70
C GLU A 148 8.10 -9.67 -5.42
N ILE A 149 8.56 -8.69 -6.21
CA ILE A 149 7.72 -7.82 -7.05
C ILE A 149 7.72 -8.35 -8.48
N ALA A 150 6.55 -8.37 -9.12
CA ALA A 150 6.38 -8.78 -10.50
C ALA A 150 6.62 -7.65 -11.52
N THR A 151 6.43 -6.41 -11.08
CA THR A 151 6.49 -5.20 -11.90
C THR A 151 7.79 -4.44 -11.65
N VAL A 152 8.30 -3.76 -12.67
CA VAL A 152 9.54 -2.96 -12.59
C VAL A 152 9.23 -1.55 -13.09
N VAL A 153 9.69 -0.54 -12.36
CA VAL A 153 9.70 0.84 -12.86
C VAL A 153 10.89 0.98 -13.80
N GLU A 154 10.60 1.19 -15.06
CA GLU A 154 11.64 1.55 -16.02
C GLU A 154 12.09 3.00 -15.78
N ASN A 155 13.39 3.27 -15.90
CA ASN A 155 13.96 4.61 -15.81
C ASN A 155 13.60 5.34 -14.50
N MET A 156 13.78 4.69 -13.33
CA MET A 156 13.55 5.30 -12.02
C MET A 156 14.35 6.61 -11.83
N ASP A 157 15.49 6.73 -12.48
CA ASP A 157 16.35 7.90 -12.48
C ASP A 157 15.70 9.16 -13.08
N GLU A 158 14.68 9.02 -13.92
CA GLU A 158 13.95 10.15 -14.49
C GLU A 158 12.99 10.84 -13.50
N TYR A 159 12.70 10.21 -12.37
CA TYR A 159 11.79 10.76 -11.37
C TYR A 159 12.54 11.48 -10.26
N ASP A 160 12.20 12.75 -10.03
CA ASP A 160 12.76 13.56 -8.94
C ASP A 160 11.95 13.41 -7.66
N THR A 161 10.66 13.15 -7.80
CA THR A 161 9.72 12.97 -6.68
C THR A 161 9.04 11.62 -6.78
N VAL A 162 9.03 10.86 -5.69
CA VAL A 162 8.33 9.56 -5.61
C VAL A 162 7.38 9.54 -4.43
N ILE A 163 6.11 9.33 -4.71
CA ILE A 163 5.05 9.17 -3.72
C ILE A 163 4.78 7.68 -3.55
N ILE A 164 4.82 7.21 -2.30
CA ILE A 164 4.62 5.80 -1.98
C ILE A 164 3.30 5.66 -1.23
N ALA A 165 2.33 4.95 -1.84
CA ALA A 165 1.01 4.74 -1.28
C ALA A 165 0.81 3.27 -0.88
N HIS A 166 0.39 3.02 0.36
CA HIS A 166 0.26 1.66 0.87
C HIS A 166 -0.83 1.51 1.95
N PRO A 167 -1.38 0.32 2.17
CA PRO A 167 -2.21 0.04 3.34
C PRO A 167 -1.33 -0.11 4.60
N ILE A 168 -1.96 -0.14 5.78
CA ILE A 168 -1.30 -0.60 7.01
C ILE A 168 -1.68 -2.05 7.27
N TRP A 169 -0.67 -2.93 7.35
CA TRP A 169 -0.80 -4.31 7.76
C TRP A 169 -0.06 -4.54 9.07
N HIS A 170 -0.75 -5.10 10.06
CA HIS A 170 -0.17 -5.38 11.38
C HIS A 170 0.66 -4.20 11.96
N GLY A 171 0.17 -2.96 11.74
CA GLY A 171 0.72 -1.74 12.34
C GLY A 171 1.79 -1.01 11.54
N ILE A 172 2.28 -1.56 10.42
CA ILE A 172 3.30 -0.96 9.56
C ILE A 172 2.97 -1.12 8.07
N ALA A 173 3.77 -0.51 7.19
CA ALA A 173 3.72 -0.73 5.75
C ALA A 173 3.99 -2.20 5.41
N PRO A 174 3.30 -2.80 4.41
CA PRO A 174 3.60 -4.16 3.95
C PRO A 174 5.06 -4.30 3.50
N ARG A 175 5.70 -5.44 3.81
CA ARG A 175 7.12 -5.68 3.49
C ARG A 175 7.46 -5.59 2.01
N ILE A 176 6.49 -5.74 1.12
CA ILE A 176 6.68 -5.51 -0.32
C ILE A 176 7.08 -4.05 -0.63
N ILE A 177 6.69 -3.09 0.21
CA ILE A 177 7.14 -1.69 0.09
C ILE A 177 8.64 -1.57 0.40
N SER A 178 9.14 -2.34 1.37
CA SER A 178 10.58 -2.42 1.64
C SER A 178 11.33 -2.98 0.43
N THR A 179 10.81 -4.06 -0.19
CA THR A 179 11.37 -4.61 -1.43
C THR A 179 11.44 -3.54 -2.53
N PHE A 180 10.37 -2.77 -2.71
CA PHE A 180 10.33 -1.69 -3.70
C PHE A 180 11.41 -0.63 -3.45
N LEU A 181 11.52 -0.16 -2.21
CA LEU A 181 12.51 0.87 -1.84
C LEU A 181 13.97 0.39 -1.96
N GLU A 182 14.21 -0.89 -1.74
CA GLU A 182 15.57 -1.46 -1.89
C GLU A 182 15.91 -1.84 -3.33
N SER A 183 14.92 -1.81 -4.25
CA SER A 183 15.14 -2.18 -5.66
C SER A 183 15.69 -1.05 -6.51
N TYR A 184 15.73 0.19 -6.01
CA TYR A 184 16.14 1.37 -6.78
C TYR A 184 17.02 2.30 -5.94
N ASP A 185 17.79 3.16 -6.63
CA ASP A 185 18.50 4.27 -5.99
C ASP A 185 17.60 5.50 -5.88
N PHE A 186 17.32 5.91 -4.65
CA PHE A 186 16.55 7.10 -4.33
C PHE A 186 17.41 8.27 -3.85
N SER A 187 18.72 8.19 -3.97
CA SER A 187 19.65 9.25 -3.52
C SER A 187 19.31 10.58 -4.17
N GLY A 188 19.12 11.60 -3.35
CA GLY A 188 18.78 12.96 -3.79
C GLY A 188 17.33 13.17 -4.25
N LYS A 189 16.53 12.12 -4.33
CA LYS A 189 15.09 12.21 -4.69
C LYS A 189 14.26 12.67 -3.51
N THR A 190 13.17 13.38 -3.81
CA THR A 190 12.16 13.73 -2.82
C THR A 190 11.18 12.57 -2.67
N LEU A 191 11.03 12.07 -1.45
CA LEU A 191 10.10 10.99 -1.11
C LEU A 191 9.02 11.48 -0.16
N LEU A 192 7.82 10.99 -0.35
CA LEU A 192 6.74 11.13 0.62
C LEU A 192 5.87 9.88 0.58
N THR A 193 5.22 9.57 1.70
CA THR A 193 4.32 8.43 1.75
C THR A 193 2.99 8.80 2.36
N PHE A 194 1.96 8.15 1.86
CA PHE A 194 0.69 8.11 2.57
C PHE A 194 0.19 6.67 2.71
N CYS A 195 -0.54 6.44 3.78
CA CYS A 195 -1.15 5.14 3.97
C CYS A 195 -2.66 5.23 4.10
N THR A 196 -3.33 4.13 3.78
CA THR A 196 -4.76 3.94 4.04
C THR A 196 -4.98 2.91 5.12
N SER A 197 -5.87 3.22 6.05
CA SER A 197 -6.31 2.25 7.05
C SER A 197 -7.69 2.60 7.58
N ALA A 198 -8.45 1.60 8.05
CA ALA A 198 -9.73 1.83 8.71
C ALA A 198 -9.54 2.55 10.07
N SER A 199 -8.59 2.10 10.89
CA SER A 199 -8.37 2.63 12.24
C SER A 199 -6.91 2.74 12.65
N SER A 200 -6.01 1.93 12.08
CA SER A 200 -4.60 1.95 12.45
C SER A 200 -3.96 3.30 12.11
N PRO A 201 -3.15 3.88 13.00
CA PRO A 201 -2.38 5.07 12.70
C PRO A 201 -1.25 4.75 11.69
N LEU A 202 -0.58 5.77 11.17
CA LEU A 202 0.64 5.63 10.35
C LEU A 202 1.73 4.85 11.10
N GLY A 203 1.77 5.00 12.43
CA GLY A 203 2.70 4.29 13.32
C GLY A 203 4.15 4.57 12.96
N GLN A 204 4.94 3.49 12.95
CA GLN A 204 6.37 3.55 12.60
C GLN A 204 6.64 3.45 11.09
N SER A 205 5.61 3.31 10.25
CA SER A 205 5.77 3.03 8.82
C SER A 205 6.70 4.02 8.14
N ALA A 206 6.43 5.32 8.29
CA ALA A 206 7.26 6.35 7.64
C ALA A 206 8.73 6.27 8.08
N LYS A 207 8.99 6.11 9.38
CA LYS A 207 10.36 6.00 9.90
C LYS A 207 11.08 4.78 9.34
N LEU A 208 10.43 3.61 9.34
CA LEU A 208 11.03 2.37 8.83
C LEU A 208 11.35 2.46 7.33
N LEU A 209 10.49 3.15 6.55
CA LEU A 209 10.75 3.37 5.13
C LEU A 209 11.90 4.37 4.90
N GLN A 210 12.01 5.41 5.72
CA GLN A 210 13.11 6.38 5.67
C GLN A 210 14.46 5.71 5.93
N GLU A 211 14.53 4.77 6.87
CA GLU A 211 15.75 4.03 7.20
C GLU A 211 16.29 3.21 6.02
N LEU A 212 15.42 2.79 5.08
CA LEU A 212 15.81 2.07 3.86
C LEU A 212 16.41 2.98 2.78
N THR A 213 16.18 4.29 2.85
CA THR A 213 16.60 5.25 1.83
C THR A 213 17.26 6.49 2.47
N PRO A 214 18.37 6.31 3.19
CA PRO A 214 18.94 7.36 4.06
C PRO A 214 19.45 8.60 3.29
N ASN A 215 19.69 8.49 1.99
CA ASN A 215 20.18 9.57 1.14
C ASN A 215 19.07 10.32 0.39
N SER A 216 17.80 10.02 0.70
CA SER A 216 16.62 10.68 0.12
C SER A 216 16.17 11.85 0.98
N ILE A 217 15.38 12.74 0.39
CA ILE A 217 14.73 13.87 1.08
C ILE A 217 13.29 13.46 1.37
N TRP A 218 12.97 13.11 2.62
CA TRP A 218 11.63 12.74 3.02
C TRP A 218 10.81 13.95 3.46
N LEU A 219 9.62 14.07 2.87
CA LEU A 219 8.61 15.05 3.27
C LEU A 219 7.63 14.45 4.29
N GLU A 220 6.65 15.23 4.69
CA GLU A 220 5.63 14.81 5.65
C GLU A 220 4.81 13.62 5.13
N SER A 221 4.58 12.66 6.01
CA SER A 221 3.80 11.47 5.71
C SER A 221 2.42 11.55 6.33
N LYS A 222 1.40 11.03 5.65
CA LYS A 222 0.01 11.13 6.13
C LYS A 222 -0.74 9.81 6.08
N ARG A 223 -1.61 9.60 7.06
CA ARG A 223 -2.60 8.54 7.04
C ARG A 223 -3.94 9.09 6.57
N PHE A 224 -4.57 8.39 5.64
CA PHE A 224 -5.93 8.64 5.19
C PHE A 224 -6.88 7.53 5.64
N ALA A 225 -8.12 7.88 5.93
CA ALA A 225 -9.17 6.91 6.16
C ALA A 225 -9.56 6.22 4.84
N ILE A 226 -10.14 5.02 4.94
CA ILE A 226 -10.78 4.39 3.79
C ILE A 226 -11.93 5.27 3.33
N GLY A 227 -12.01 5.54 2.02
CA GLY A 227 -13.04 6.40 1.43
C GLY A 227 -12.79 7.91 1.59
N THR A 228 -11.57 8.32 1.94
CA THR A 228 -11.14 9.73 1.90
C THR A 228 -11.41 10.32 0.52
N SER A 229 -11.91 11.57 0.49
CA SER A 229 -12.26 12.25 -0.74
C SER A 229 -11.03 12.68 -1.55
N ARG A 230 -11.27 12.97 -2.81
CA ARG A 230 -10.26 13.50 -3.73
C ARG A 230 -9.70 14.84 -3.24
N GLU A 231 -10.58 15.73 -2.81
CA GLU A 231 -10.23 17.08 -2.36
C GLU A 231 -9.30 17.04 -1.13
N GLU A 232 -9.47 16.05 -0.26
CA GLU A 232 -8.65 15.94 0.96
C GLU A 232 -7.21 15.52 0.63
N ILE A 233 -7.00 14.61 -0.34
CA ILE A 233 -5.65 14.22 -0.75
C ILE A 233 -4.99 15.32 -1.58
N GLU A 234 -5.73 15.97 -2.49
CA GLU A 234 -5.22 17.08 -3.28
C GLU A 234 -4.76 18.24 -2.39
N LYS A 235 -5.57 18.60 -1.40
CA LYS A 235 -5.20 19.63 -0.43
C LYS A 235 -3.93 19.25 0.34
N TRP A 236 -3.80 18.02 0.78
CA TRP A 236 -2.57 17.59 1.46
C TRP A 236 -1.35 17.68 0.55
N LEU A 237 -1.48 17.27 -0.70
CA LEU A 237 -0.38 17.37 -1.67
C LEU A 237 0.01 18.83 -1.95
N GLU A 238 -0.96 19.74 -1.99
CA GLU A 238 -0.72 21.19 -2.11
C GLU A 238 0.04 21.76 -0.91
N ASP A 239 -0.29 21.28 0.30
CA ASP A 239 0.34 21.74 1.55
C ASP A 239 1.78 21.22 1.70
N VAL A 240 2.13 20.07 1.09
CA VAL A 240 3.42 19.37 1.31
C VAL A 240 4.42 19.56 0.16
N LEU A 241 3.96 19.70 -1.09
CA LEU A 241 4.78 19.85 -2.30
C LEU A 241 4.87 21.29 -2.78
#